data_7a34ed6dd04ff08720dafd730b4185a7
#
_entry.id   7a34ed6dd04ff08720dafd730b4185a7
#
_cell.length_a   1.000
_cell.length_b   1.000
_cell.length_c   1.000
_cell.angle_alpha   90.00
_cell.angle_beta   90.00
_cell.angle_gamma   90.00
#
_symmetry.space_group_name_H-M   'P 1'
#
loop_
_entity.id
_entity.type
_entity.pdbx_description
1 polymer ?
#
loop_
_entity_poly.entity_id
_entity_poly.type
_entity_poly.pdbx_seq_one_letter_code
_entity_poly.pdbx_strand_id
1 'polypeptide(L)'
;MRKMLLAAALSVTAMTAHADYQCSVTPRDDVIVSPQTVQVKGENGNLVITPDGNVMYNGKQYSLNAAQREQAKDYQAELRSTLPWIDEGAKSRVEKARIALDKIIVQEMGESSKMRSRLTKLDAQLKEQMNRIIETRSDGLTFHYKAIDQVRAEGQQLVNQAMGGILQDSINEMGAKAVLKS
;
A
#
# COMPACT_ATOMS: atom_id res chain seq x y z
N MET A 1 -30.33 10.95 -13.12
CA MET A 1 -29.60 9.81 -12.53
C MET A 1 -28.76 8.99 -13.52
N ARG A 2 -29.16 8.84 -14.78
CA ARG A 2 -28.35 8.16 -15.82
C ARG A 2 -26.98 8.84 -16.13
N LYS A 3 -26.83 10.14 -15.85
CA LYS A 3 -25.64 10.92 -16.21
C LYS A 3 -24.46 10.80 -15.20
N MET A 4 -24.71 10.39 -13.96
CA MET A 4 -23.66 10.28 -12.94
C MET A 4 -22.85 8.97 -13.02
N LEU A 5 -23.46 7.87 -13.47
CA LEU A 5 -22.75 6.60 -13.70
C LEU A 5 -21.78 6.68 -14.89
N LEU A 6 -22.10 7.52 -15.88
CA LEU A 6 -21.22 7.80 -17.02
C LEU A 6 -20.01 8.63 -16.63
N ALA A 7 -20.11 9.50 -15.62
CA ALA A 7 -19.00 10.34 -15.19
C ALA A 7 -17.93 9.54 -14.45
N ALA A 8 -18.29 8.52 -13.68
CA ALA A 8 -17.33 7.63 -13.01
C ALA A 8 -16.66 6.67 -14.02
N ALA A 9 -17.37 6.24 -15.05
CA ALA A 9 -16.83 5.39 -16.12
C ALA A 9 -15.98 6.18 -17.13
N LEU A 10 -16.32 7.44 -17.40
CA LEU A 10 -15.61 8.30 -18.36
C LEU A 10 -14.25 8.79 -17.85
N SER A 11 -14.05 8.89 -16.55
CA SER A 11 -12.74 9.24 -15.98
C SER A 11 -11.69 8.13 -16.16
N VAL A 12 -12.11 6.90 -16.42
CA VAL A 12 -11.20 5.75 -16.68
C VAL A 12 -10.81 5.67 -18.17
N THR A 13 -11.68 6.12 -19.08
CA THR A 13 -11.43 6.00 -20.54
C THR A 13 -10.42 7.01 -21.09
N ALA A 14 -10.15 8.10 -20.37
CA ALA A 14 -9.15 9.07 -20.80
C ALA A 14 -7.69 8.62 -20.58
N MET A 15 -7.47 7.51 -19.88
CA MET A 15 -6.12 7.01 -19.52
C MET A 15 -5.62 5.86 -20.41
N THR A 16 -6.43 5.32 -21.31
CA THR A 16 -6.04 4.17 -22.15
C THR A 16 -5.29 4.52 -23.43
N ALA A 17 -4.98 5.79 -23.66
CA ALA A 17 -4.40 6.25 -24.92
C ALA A 17 -2.85 6.19 -24.99
N HIS A 18 -2.15 5.82 -23.93
CA HIS A 18 -0.69 5.69 -23.94
C HIS A 18 -0.24 4.36 -23.37
N ALA A 19 0.23 3.48 -24.26
CA ALA A 19 0.61 2.10 -24.02
C ALA A 19 1.85 1.89 -23.11
N ASP A 20 2.52 2.95 -22.65
CA ASP A 20 3.76 2.86 -21.86
C ASP A 20 3.67 3.41 -20.42
N TYR A 21 2.53 3.92 -20.01
CA TYR A 21 2.31 4.28 -18.62
C TYR A 21 1.48 3.19 -17.96
N GLN A 22 2.09 2.40 -17.10
CA GLN A 22 1.36 1.68 -16.06
C GLN A 22 0.72 2.70 -15.13
N CYS A 23 -0.38 3.30 -15.58
CA CYS A 23 -1.24 4.08 -14.71
C CYS A 23 -1.90 3.11 -13.74
N SER A 24 -1.25 2.88 -12.61
CA SER A 24 -1.89 2.20 -11.49
C SER A 24 -3.09 3.03 -11.08
N VAL A 25 -4.27 2.48 -11.22
CA VAL A 25 -5.48 3.08 -10.65
C VAL A 25 -5.29 3.11 -9.15
N THR A 26 -5.11 4.30 -8.59
CA THR A 26 -5.10 4.48 -7.15
C THR A 26 -6.51 4.86 -6.72
N PRO A 27 -7.26 3.95 -6.08
CA PRO A 27 -8.60 4.26 -5.63
C PRO A 27 -8.56 5.35 -4.55
N ARG A 28 -9.58 6.20 -4.56
CA ARG A 28 -9.77 7.25 -3.54
C ARG A 28 -10.81 6.87 -2.48
N ASP A 29 -11.28 5.64 -2.53
CA ASP A 29 -12.27 5.07 -1.63
C ASP A 29 -11.79 3.72 -1.12
N ASP A 30 -12.41 3.25 -0.05
CA ASP A 30 -12.11 1.91 0.46
C ASP A 30 -12.53 0.84 -0.56
N VAL A 31 -11.67 -0.14 -0.78
CA VAL A 31 -11.91 -1.23 -1.73
C VAL A 31 -11.82 -2.57 -1.01
N ILE A 32 -12.83 -3.40 -1.19
CA ILE A 32 -12.84 -4.77 -0.69
C ILE A 32 -12.80 -5.72 -1.89
N VAL A 33 -11.74 -6.51 -1.96
CA VAL A 33 -11.57 -7.55 -2.97
C VAL A 33 -11.84 -8.91 -2.33
N SER A 34 -12.77 -9.65 -2.92
CA SER A 34 -13.05 -11.06 -2.60
C SER A 34 -13.04 -11.90 -3.87
N PRO A 35 -13.07 -13.23 -3.81
CA PRO A 35 -13.12 -14.06 -5.02
C PRO A 35 -14.34 -13.74 -5.91
N GLN A 36 -15.45 -13.37 -5.31
CA GLN A 36 -16.73 -13.16 -6.01
C GLN A 36 -16.97 -11.72 -6.43
N THR A 37 -16.38 -10.73 -5.73
CA THR A 37 -16.68 -9.32 -5.98
C THR A 37 -15.50 -8.41 -5.69
N VAL A 38 -15.53 -7.25 -6.36
CA VAL A 38 -14.80 -6.06 -5.94
C VAL A 38 -15.82 -5.03 -5.50
N GLN A 39 -15.70 -4.53 -4.27
CA GLN A 39 -16.58 -3.50 -3.73
C GLN A 39 -15.78 -2.22 -3.52
N VAL A 40 -16.32 -1.11 -3.99
CA VAL A 40 -15.77 0.24 -3.75
C VAL A 40 -16.75 1.00 -2.86
N LYS A 41 -16.32 1.32 -1.64
CA LYS A 41 -17.14 2.00 -0.63
C LYS A 41 -16.78 3.47 -0.56
N GLY A 42 -17.50 4.29 -1.29
CA GLY A 42 -17.32 5.73 -1.32
C GLY A 42 -18.36 6.49 -0.49
N GLU A 43 -18.12 7.78 -0.33
CA GLU A 43 -19.07 8.68 0.37
C GLU A 43 -20.42 8.78 -0.35
N ASN A 44 -20.41 8.63 -1.68
CA ASN A 44 -21.59 8.74 -2.52
C ASN A 44 -22.33 7.43 -2.74
N GLY A 45 -21.80 6.33 -2.26
CA GLY A 45 -22.43 5.03 -2.38
C GLY A 45 -21.47 3.86 -2.47
N ASN A 46 -22.06 2.69 -2.55
CA ASN A 46 -21.35 1.41 -2.58
C ASN A 46 -21.50 0.76 -3.97
N LEU A 47 -20.38 0.58 -4.65
CA LEU A 47 -20.29 -0.07 -5.95
C LEU A 47 -19.83 -1.52 -5.75
N VAL A 48 -20.51 -2.48 -6.34
CA VAL A 48 -20.14 -3.89 -6.34
C VAL A 48 -20.00 -4.36 -7.78
N ILE A 49 -18.88 -4.94 -8.12
CA ILE A 49 -18.60 -5.47 -9.46
C ILE A 49 -18.22 -6.95 -9.33
N THR A 50 -18.87 -7.79 -10.13
CA THR A 50 -18.51 -9.20 -10.27
C THR A 50 -17.45 -9.41 -11.35
N PRO A 51 -16.72 -10.55 -11.35
CA PRO A 51 -15.76 -10.88 -12.41
C PRO A 51 -16.37 -10.88 -13.82
N ASP A 52 -17.67 -11.18 -13.93
CA ASP A 52 -18.41 -11.16 -15.21
C ASP A 52 -18.80 -9.75 -15.68
N GLY A 53 -18.48 -8.72 -14.90
CA GLY A 53 -18.79 -7.33 -15.22
C GLY A 53 -20.22 -6.91 -14.87
N ASN A 54 -20.92 -7.66 -14.03
CA ASN A 54 -22.20 -7.22 -13.46
C ASN A 54 -21.96 -6.16 -12.39
N VAL A 55 -22.78 -5.14 -12.35
CA VAL A 55 -22.62 -3.98 -11.47
C VAL A 55 -23.89 -3.78 -10.63
N MET A 56 -23.66 -3.65 -9.32
CA MET A 56 -24.66 -3.15 -8.38
C MET A 56 -24.18 -1.83 -7.78
N TYR A 57 -25.08 -0.90 -7.61
CA TYR A 57 -24.82 0.37 -6.93
C TYR A 57 -25.90 0.64 -5.90
N ASN A 58 -25.47 0.81 -4.63
CA ASN A 58 -26.37 0.94 -3.49
C ASN A 58 -27.47 -0.17 -3.42
N GLY A 59 -27.06 -1.42 -3.68
CA GLY A 59 -27.94 -2.58 -3.66
C GLY A 59 -28.83 -2.73 -4.88
N LYS A 60 -28.76 -1.83 -5.85
CA LYS A 60 -29.55 -1.88 -7.10
C LYS A 60 -28.69 -2.37 -8.25
N GLN A 61 -29.15 -3.42 -8.92
CA GLN A 61 -28.49 -3.92 -10.12
C GLN A 61 -28.78 -3.02 -11.32
N TYR A 62 -27.74 -2.78 -12.12
CA TYR A 62 -27.83 -1.98 -13.34
C TYR A 62 -27.65 -2.86 -14.56
N SER A 63 -28.51 -2.65 -15.56
CA SER A 63 -28.35 -3.28 -16.87
C SER A 63 -27.26 -2.53 -17.65
N LEU A 64 -26.22 -3.22 -18.02
CA LEU A 64 -25.09 -2.69 -18.79
C LEU A 64 -25.15 -3.21 -20.23
N ASN A 65 -24.75 -2.39 -21.19
CA ASN A 65 -24.45 -2.87 -22.53
C ASN A 65 -23.12 -3.64 -22.56
N ALA A 66 -22.80 -4.28 -23.69
CA ALA A 66 -21.60 -5.11 -23.81
C ALA A 66 -20.30 -4.32 -23.54
N ALA A 67 -20.18 -3.09 -24.03
CA ALA A 67 -19.00 -2.25 -23.84
C ALA A 67 -18.83 -1.83 -22.37
N GLN A 68 -19.92 -1.46 -21.70
CA GLN A 68 -19.91 -1.11 -20.27
C GLN A 68 -19.55 -2.30 -19.39
N ARG A 69 -20.02 -3.50 -19.76
CA ARG A 69 -19.68 -4.73 -19.03
C ARG A 69 -18.22 -5.08 -19.15
N GLU A 70 -17.63 -4.95 -20.34
CA GLU A 70 -16.19 -5.14 -20.52
C GLU A 70 -15.36 -4.12 -19.72
N GLN A 71 -15.76 -2.86 -19.68
CA GLN A 71 -15.12 -1.85 -18.84
C GLN A 71 -15.20 -2.21 -17.34
N ALA A 72 -16.33 -2.72 -16.89
CA ALA A 72 -16.47 -3.16 -15.50
C ALA A 72 -15.57 -4.37 -15.18
N LYS A 73 -15.47 -5.33 -16.10
CA LYS A 73 -14.54 -6.46 -15.98
C LYS A 73 -13.10 -5.99 -15.87
N ASP A 74 -12.67 -5.10 -16.76
CA ASP A 74 -11.31 -4.58 -16.80
C ASP A 74 -10.98 -3.82 -15.52
N TYR A 75 -11.88 -2.98 -15.05
CA TYR A 75 -11.70 -2.21 -13.82
C TYR A 75 -11.53 -3.10 -12.59
N GLN A 76 -12.41 -4.09 -12.40
CA GLN A 76 -12.28 -5.01 -11.28
C GLN A 76 -11.03 -5.89 -11.37
N ALA A 77 -10.65 -6.33 -12.57
CA ALA A 77 -9.44 -7.11 -12.78
C ALA A 77 -8.19 -6.28 -12.48
N GLU A 78 -8.18 -5.02 -12.87
CA GLU A 78 -7.09 -4.09 -12.57
C GLU A 78 -6.93 -3.85 -11.06
N LEU A 79 -8.00 -3.63 -10.33
CA LEU A 79 -7.96 -3.50 -8.87
C LEU A 79 -7.43 -4.77 -8.20
N ARG A 80 -7.85 -5.94 -8.66
CA ARG A 80 -7.37 -7.25 -8.15
C ARG A 80 -5.87 -7.44 -8.31
N SER A 81 -5.30 -6.96 -9.39
CA SER A 81 -3.87 -7.07 -9.68
C SER A 81 -3.05 -5.93 -9.07
N THR A 82 -3.56 -4.72 -9.12
CA THR A 82 -2.83 -3.50 -8.72
C THR A 82 -2.68 -3.39 -7.21
N LEU A 83 -3.71 -3.70 -6.42
CA LEU A 83 -3.64 -3.53 -4.97
C LEU A 83 -2.60 -4.45 -4.31
N PRO A 84 -2.51 -5.76 -4.62
CA PRO A 84 -1.43 -6.60 -4.12
C PRO A 84 -0.05 -6.13 -4.58
N TRP A 85 0.07 -5.68 -5.83
CA TRP A 85 1.32 -5.18 -6.38
C TRP A 85 1.81 -3.91 -5.64
N ILE A 86 0.91 -2.99 -5.29
CA ILE A 86 1.23 -1.80 -4.49
C ILE A 86 1.73 -2.21 -3.10
N ASP A 87 1.04 -3.13 -2.44
CA ASP A 87 1.40 -3.62 -1.10
C ASP A 87 2.79 -4.29 -1.10
N GLU A 88 3.00 -5.22 -2.01
CA GLU A 88 4.28 -5.91 -2.17
C GLU A 88 5.41 -4.94 -2.54
N GLY A 89 5.15 -4.01 -3.43
CA GLY A 89 6.13 -2.99 -3.84
C GLY A 89 6.54 -2.07 -2.70
N ALA A 90 5.61 -1.64 -1.88
CA ALA A 90 5.89 -0.81 -0.71
C ALA A 90 6.70 -1.57 0.34
N LYS A 91 6.31 -2.79 0.68
CA LYS A 91 7.03 -3.66 1.62
C LYS A 91 8.44 -4.02 1.13
N SER A 92 8.59 -4.29 -0.17
CA SER A 92 9.89 -4.55 -0.80
C SER A 92 10.83 -3.35 -0.70
N ARG A 93 10.34 -2.13 -0.85
CA ARG A 93 11.16 -0.92 -0.70
C ARG A 93 11.67 -0.75 0.73
N VAL A 94 10.82 -0.99 1.72
CA VAL A 94 11.23 -0.97 3.14
C VAL A 94 12.28 -2.03 3.41
N GLU A 95 12.09 -3.25 2.93
CA GLU A 95 13.05 -4.35 3.07
C GLU A 95 14.42 -4.02 2.44
N LYS A 96 14.43 -3.51 1.22
CA LYS A 96 15.68 -3.10 0.54
C LYS A 96 16.41 -1.99 1.29
N ALA A 97 15.68 -1.00 1.80
CA ALA A 97 16.25 0.07 2.61
C ALA A 97 16.85 -0.48 3.91
N ARG A 98 16.15 -1.39 4.59
CA ARG A 98 16.64 -2.06 5.78
C ARG A 98 17.95 -2.81 5.50
N ILE A 99 17.99 -3.61 4.44
CA ILE A 99 19.19 -4.38 4.06
C ILE A 99 20.36 -3.46 3.75
N ALA A 100 20.14 -2.38 3.01
CA ALA A 100 21.17 -1.41 2.67
C ALA A 100 21.76 -0.72 3.92
N LEU A 101 20.89 -0.29 4.85
CA LEU A 101 21.32 0.34 6.10
C LEU A 101 22.02 -0.66 7.03
N ASP A 102 21.51 -1.90 7.14
CA ASP A 102 22.15 -2.96 7.93
C ASP A 102 23.57 -3.24 7.46
N LYS A 103 23.77 -3.30 6.14
CA LYS A 103 25.11 -3.47 5.56
C LYS A 103 26.08 -2.36 5.97
N ILE A 104 25.63 -1.11 5.95
CA ILE A 104 26.44 0.03 6.38
C ILE A 104 26.77 -0.08 7.88
N ILE A 105 25.78 -0.41 8.70
CA ILE A 105 25.95 -0.58 10.15
C ILE A 105 26.99 -1.68 10.44
N VAL A 106 26.89 -2.81 9.77
CA VAL A 106 27.85 -3.92 9.94
C VAL A 106 29.26 -3.51 9.54
N GLN A 107 29.42 -2.80 8.42
CA GLN A 107 30.70 -2.34 7.94
C GLN A 107 31.37 -1.34 8.88
N GLU A 108 30.62 -0.38 9.42
CA GLU A 108 31.15 0.70 10.25
C GLU A 108 31.25 0.33 11.75
N MET A 109 30.25 -0.39 12.26
CA MET A 109 30.08 -0.63 13.68
C MET A 109 30.27 -2.10 14.10
N GLY A 110 30.14 -3.04 13.16
CA GLY A 110 30.25 -4.48 13.39
C GLY A 110 28.91 -5.18 13.58
N GLU A 111 28.95 -6.51 13.55
CA GLU A 111 27.77 -7.36 13.60
C GLU A 111 27.02 -7.32 14.94
N SER A 112 27.68 -6.96 16.02
CA SER A 112 27.11 -6.87 17.37
C SER A 112 26.44 -5.53 17.68
N SER A 113 26.42 -4.59 16.73
CA SER A 113 25.82 -3.27 16.96
C SER A 113 24.34 -3.33 17.32
N LYS A 114 23.96 -2.58 18.36
CA LYS A 114 22.56 -2.44 18.79
C LYS A 114 21.67 -1.76 17.74
N MET A 115 22.26 -0.96 16.86
CA MET A 115 21.55 -0.30 15.77
C MET A 115 20.84 -1.30 14.85
N ARG A 116 21.40 -2.49 14.67
CA ARG A 116 20.78 -3.55 13.85
C ARG A 116 19.43 -4.00 14.38
N SER A 117 19.32 -4.20 15.69
CA SER A 117 18.04 -4.59 16.31
C SER A 117 16.99 -3.49 16.23
N ARG A 118 17.39 -2.23 16.34
CA ARG A 118 16.47 -1.09 16.14
C ARG A 118 15.96 -1.01 14.71
N LEU A 119 16.84 -1.25 13.73
CA LEU A 119 16.48 -1.26 12.33
C LEU A 119 15.51 -2.40 11.99
N THR A 120 15.75 -3.60 12.52
CA THR A 120 14.85 -4.75 12.36
C THR A 120 13.48 -4.49 12.99
N LYS A 121 13.45 -3.88 14.16
CA LYS A 121 12.20 -3.50 14.82
C LYS A 121 11.41 -2.46 14.02
N LEU A 122 12.10 -1.45 13.49
CA LEU A 122 11.48 -0.43 12.63
C LEU A 122 10.87 -1.05 11.37
N ASP A 123 11.60 -1.95 10.70
CA ASP A 123 11.11 -2.66 9.52
C ASP A 123 9.80 -3.40 9.82
N ALA A 124 9.75 -4.17 10.91
CA ALA A 124 8.55 -4.89 11.33
C ALA A 124 7.39 -3.93 11.65
N GLN A 125 7.65 -2.84 12.37
CA GLN A 125 6.63 -1.84 12.72
C GLN A 125 6.08 -1.12 11.48
N LEU A 126 6.92 -0.78 10.50
CA LEU A 126 6.47 -0.16 9.27
C LEU A 126 5.63 -1.11 8.42
N LYS A 127 6.00 -2.38 8.33
CA LYS A 127 5.21 -3.40 7.64
C LYS A 127 3.85 -3.62 8.31
N GLU A 128 3.78 -3.59 9.63
CA GLU A 128 2.54 -3.64 10.39
C GLU A 128 1.63 -2.44 10.09
N GLN A 129 2.20 -1.22 10.04
CA GLN A 129 1.47 -0.03 9.65
C GLN A 129 0.94 -0.13 8.21
N MET A 130 1.72 -0.68 7.27
CA MET A 130 1.28 -0.91 5.90
C MET A 130 0.09 -1.86 5.80
N ASN A 131 0.01 -2.87 6.68
CA ASN A 131 -1.13 -3.79 6.74
C ASN A 131 -2.44 -3.10 7.16
N ARG A 132 -2.38 -1.93 7.76
CA ARG A 132 -3.57 -1.10 8.06
C ARG A 132 -4.10 -0.38 6.82
N ILE A 133 -3.28 -0.19 5.80
CA ILE A 133 -3.70 0.38 4.51
C ILE A 133 -4.24 -0.73 3.61
N ILE A 134 -3.46 -1.81 3.44
CA ILE A 134 -3.90 -2.99 2.69
C ILE A 134 -3.88 -4.20 3.64
N GLU A 135 -5.06 -4.54 4.09
CA GLU A 135 -5.30 -5.70 4.94
C GLU A 135 -5.53 -6.93 4.07
N THR A 136 -4.58 -7.86 4.08
CA THR A 136 -4.69 -9.13 3.35
C THR A 136 -5.36 -10.19 4.20
N ARG A 137 -6.31 -10.91 3.63
CA ARG A 137 -7.01 -12.04 4.22
C ARG A 137 -6.87 -13.28 3.35
N SER A 138 -7.23 -14.44 3.89
CA SER A 138 -7.23 -15.70 3.13
C SER A 138 -8.15 -15.69 1.90
N ASP A 139 -9.21 -14.89 1.92
CA ASP A 139 -10.24 -14.78 0.89
C ASP A 139 -10.14 -13.49 0.04
N GLY A 140 -9.13 -12.68 0.26
CA GLY A 140 -8.97 -11.43 -0.48
C GLY A 140 -8.21 -10.36 0.30
N LEU A 141 -8.52 -9.11 0.01
CA LEU A 141 -7.91 -7.96 0.68
C LEU A 141 -8.90 -6.81 0.86
N THR A 142 -8.57 -5.91 1.77
CA THR A 142 -9.25 -4.62 1.93
C THR A 142 -8.24 -3.49 1.84
N PHE A 143 -8.49 -2.54 0.95
CA PHE A 143 -7.74 -1.29 0.87
C PHE A 143 -8.49 -0.21 1.65
N HIS A 144 -7.85 0.32 2.68
CA HIS A 144 -8.38 1.35 3.58
C HIS A 144 -7.85 2.72 3.16
N TYR A 145 -8.51 3.38 2.24
CA TYR A 145 -8.08 4.69 1.75
C TYR A 145 -7.99 5.74 2.87
N LYS A 146 -8.98 5.77 3.75
CA LYS A 146 -9.04 6.74 4.86
C LYS A 146 -7.95 6.54 5.91
N ALA A 147 -7.31 5.37 5.95
CA ALA A 147 -6.21 5.10 6.87
C ALA A 147 -4.86 5.69 6.42
N ILE A 148 -4.73 6.07 5.14
CA ILE A 148 -3.43 6.44 4.54
C ILE A 148 -2.76 7.59 5.29
N ASP A 149 -3.47 8.68 5.55
CA ASP A 149 -2.86 9.86 6.17
C ASP A 149 -2.44 9.60 7.61
N GLN A 150 -3.27 8.90 8.37
CA GLN A 150 -2.94 8.51 9.74
C GLN A 150 -1.75 7.56 9.79
N VAL A 151 -1.74 6.54 8.95
CA VAL A 151 -0.64 5.56 8.86
C VAL A 151 0.65 6.24 8.44
N ARG A 152 0.59 7.18 7.50
CA ARG A 152 1.76 7.96 7.07
C ARG A 152 2.33 8.78 8.24
N ALA A 153 1.50 9.47 8.99
CA ALA A 153 1.92 10.27 10.15
C ALA A 153 2.53 9.39 11.24
N GLU A 154 1.90 8.29 11.59
CA GLU A 154 2.42 7.34 12.57
C GLU A 154 3.72 6.67 12.11
N GLY A 155 3.81 6.30 10.83
CA GLY A 155 5.03 5.76 10.24
C GLY A 155 6.19 6.74 10.30
N GLN A 156 5.95 8.03 10.04
CA GLN A 156 6.97 9.07 10.17
C GLN A 156 7.45 9.20 11.62
N GLN A 157 6.57 9.11 12.61
CA GLN A 157 6.95 9.11 14.02
C GLN A 157 7.84 7.91 14.38
N LEU A 158 7.50 6.71 13.89
CA LEU A 158 8.31 5.51 14.09
C LEU A 158 9.72 5.67 13.51
N VAL A 159 9.83 6.23 12.30
CA VAL A 159 11.11 6.51 11.67
C VAL A 159 11.92 7.51 12.50
N ASN A 160 11.32 8.60 12.94
CA ASN A 160 11.98 9.63 13.75
C ASN A 160 12.50 9.06 15.08
N GLN A 161 11.69 8.24 15.76
CA GLN A 161 12.08 7.59 17.01
C GLN A 161 13.24 6.60 16.81
N ALA A 162 13.15 5.77 15.76
CA ALA A 162 14.18 4.80 15.44
C ALA A 162 15.51 5.48 15.06
N MET A 163 15.46 6.55 14.25
CA MET A 163 16.64 7.30 13.85
C MET A 163 17.30 8.01 15.04
N GLY A 164 16.53 8.55 15.98
CA GLY A 164 17.04 9.10 17.23
C GLY A 164 17.75 8.05 18.06
N GLY A 165 17.21 6.86 18.19
CA GLY A 165 17.84 5.73 18.89
C GLY A 165 19.10 5.22 18.20
N ILE A 166 19.07 5.12 16.86
CA ILE A 166 20.24 4.71 16.06
C ILE A 166 21.38 5.72 16.22
N LEU A 167 21.08 7.01 16.18
CA LEU A 167 22.07 8.07 16.38
C LEU A 167 22.70 7.97 17.79
N GLN A 168 21.88 7.78 18.81
CA GLN A 168 22.36 7.63 20.18
C GLN A 168 23.24 6.39 20.36
N ASP A 169 22.85 5.26 19.80
CA ASP A 169 23.65 4.03 19.83
C ASP A 169 24.96 4.20 19.05
N SER A 170 24.94 4.90 17.90
CA SER A 170 26.13 5.21 17.14
C SER A 170 27.15 6.01 17.97
N ILE A 171 26.70 7.07 18.65
CA ILE A 171 27.56 7.88 19.52
C ILE A 171 28.15 7.03 20.64
N ASN A 172 27.34 6.22 21.30
CA ASN A 172 27.77 5.38 22.41
C ASN A 172 28.78 4.31 21.97
N GLU A 173 28.53 3.64 20.84
CA GLU A 173 29.40 2.59 20.33
C GLU A 173 30.72 3.15 19.78
N MET A 174 30.71 4.33 19.12
CA MET A 174 31.95 5.00 18.72
C MET A 174 32.78 5.47 19.91
N GLY A 175 32.12 6.00 20.93
CA GLY A 175 32.79 6.39 22.18
C GLY A 175 33.43 5.19 22.87
N ALA A 176 32.76 4.05 22.97
CA ALA A 176 33.32 2.83 23.54
C ALA A 176 34.52 2.31 22.73
N LYS A 177 34.47 2.34 21.40
CA LYS A 177 35.61 1.96 20.55
C LYS A 177 36.82 2.89 20.70
N ALA A 178 36.60 4.17 20.89
CA ALA A 178 37.67 5.14 21.10
C ALA A 178 38.40 4.87 22.43
N VAL A 179 37.66 4.57 23.50
CA VAL A 179 38.22 4.22 24.81
C VAL A 179 39.02 2.91 24.79
N LEU A 180 38.58 1.91 24.05
CA LEU A 180 39.26 0.61 23.94
C LEU A 180 40.57 0.67 23.11
N LYS A 181 40.77 1.71 22.32
CA LYS A 181 41.97 1.94 21.51
C LYS A 181 43.03 2.82 22.20
N SER A 182 42.68 3.47 23.28
CA SER A 182 43.59 4.28 24.11
C SER A 182 44.22 3.44 25.21
#